data_11ff56dd592dece894a54873cf44a59a
#
_entry.id   11ff56dd592dece894a54873cf44a59a
#
_cell.length_a   1.000
_cell.length_b   1.000
_cell.length_c   1.000
_cell.angle_alpha   90.00
_cell.angle_beta   90.00
_cell.angle_gamma   90.00
#
_symmetry.space_group_name_H-M   'P 1'
#
loop_
_entity.id
_entity.type
_entity.pdbx_description
1 polymer ?
#
loop_
_entity_poly.entity_id
_entity_poly.type
_entity_poly.pdbx_seq_one_letter_code
_entity_poly.pdbx_strand_id
1 'polypeptide(L)'
;MQQPPPPPPPLLVPVHVLRQSVVLPTGEDANEWLAANLADFYNHCNLLYGSLTQFCTPETCPTMSAGPHFDYLWTDSTLFKKPIRLSAPEYIDALLTSIQMALDDESVFPTKPARPFPKNFQGTVVKQAFKRLFRVYAHMWHAHYGALAALGEEAHFWTSLRHFVLFGKEFGLLEKKDFAPMEGVCEW
;
A
#
# COMPACT_ATOMS: atom_id res chain seq x y z
N MET A 1 -1.20 -5.98 28.88
CA MET A 1 -1.98 -6.78 27.90
C MET A 1 -2.70 -5.77 27.02
N GLN A 2 -2.30 -5.62 25.75
CA GLN A 2 -3.05 -4.79 24.81
C GLN A 2 -4.39 -5.48 24.54
N GLN A 3 -5.49 -4.74 24.67
CA GLN A 3 -6.81 -5.23 24.28
C GLN A 3 -6.77 -5.63 22.80
N PRO A 4 -7.43 -6.76 22.41
CA PRO A 4 -7.56 -7.07 21.00
C PRO A 4 -8.20 -5.88 20.28
N PRO A 5 -7.77 -5.58 19.05
CA PRO A 5 -8.36 -4.50 18.29
C PRO A 5 -9.87 -4.72 18.12
N PRO A 6 -10.67 -3.65 18.10
CA PRO A 6 -12.12 -3.78 17.88
C PRO A 6 -12.37 -4.46 16.52
N PRO A 7 -13.49 -5.16 16.36
CA PRO A 7 -13.86 -5.73 15.08
C PRO A 7 -13.96 -4.62 14.02
N PRO A 8 -13.57 -4.92 12.77
CA PRO A 8 -13.62 -3.92 11.72
C PRO A 8 -15.08 -3.45 11.50
N PRO A 9 -15.28 -2.15 11.25
CA PRO A 9 -16.59 -1.61 10.93
C PRO A 9 -17.13 -2.22 9.63
N PRO A 10 -18.43 -2.07 9.33
CA PRO A 10 -18.98 -2.45 8.05
C PRO A 10 -18.21 -1.78 6.89
N LEU A 11 -17.87 -2.57 5.88
CA LEU A 11 -17.20 -2.04 4.69
C LEU A 11 -18.15 -1.15 3.87
N LEU A 12 -17.63 -0.13 3.24
CA LEU A 12 -18.38 0.74 2.32
C LEU A 12 -18.80 0.00 1.04
N VAL A 13 -17.98 -1.00 0.65
CA VAL A 13 -18.25 -1.86 -0.51
C VAL A 13 -18.33 -3.31 -0.04
N PRO A 14 -19.39 -4.06 -0.40
CA PRO A 14 -19.52 -5.46 -0.02
C PRO A 14 -18.37 -6.33 -0.51
N VAL A 15 -17.96 -7.32 0.27
CA VAL A 15 -16.79 -8.17 -0.03
C VAL A 15 -16.90 -8.89 -1.38
N HIS A 16 -18.10 -9.35 -1.75
CA HIS A 16 -18.28 -10.02 -3.04
C HIS A 16 -18.04 -9.09 -4.22
N VAL A 17 -18.39 -7.80 -4.09
CA VAL A 17 -18.11 -6.79 -5.11
C VAL A 17 -16.59 -6.54 -5.20
N LEU A 18 -15.91 -6.40 -4.06
CA LEU A 18 -14.45 -6.28 -4.04
C LEU A 18 -13.74 -7.49 -4.66
N ARG A 19 -14.25 -8.71 -4.41
CA ARG A 19 -13.70 -9.93 -5.04
C ARG A 19 -13.91 -9.95 -6.56
N GLN A 20 -15.01 -9.43 -7.05
CA GLN A 20 -15.27 -9.33 -8.49
C GLN A 20 -14.41 -8.25 -9.14
N SER A 21 -14.18 -7.11 -8.45
CA SER A 21 -13.42 -5.98 -8.99
C SER A 21 -11.93 -6.24 -9.13
N VAL A 22 -11.38 -7.28 -8.49
CA VAL A 22 -9.95 -7.61 -8.63
C VAL A 22 -9.65 -8.59 -9.78
N VAL A 23 -10.68 -9.22 -10.35
CA VAL A 23 -10.49 -10.19 -11.44
C VAL A 23 -10.14 -9.47 -12.73
N LEU A 24 -9.12 -9.96 -13.45
CA LEU A 24 -8.75 -9.45 -14.77
C LEU A 24 -9.93 -9.62 -15.75
N PRO A 25 -10.46 -8.53 -16.33
CA PRO A 25 -11.55 -8.65 -17.29
C PRO A 25 -11.12 -9.41 -18.55
N THR A 26 -12.06 -10.14 -19.15
CA THR A 26 -11.78 -10.92 -20.36
C THR A 26 -11.39 -9.99 -21.50
N GLY A 27 -10.23 -10.24 -22.10
CA GLY A 27 -9.70 -9.48 -23.23
C GLY A 27 -8.81 -8.29 -22.86
N GLU A 28 -8.67 -7.97 -21.57
CA GLU A 28 -7.77 -6.92 -21.12
C GLU A 28 -6.32 -7.41 -20.98
N ASP A 29 -5.36 -6.53 -21.22
CA ASP A 29 -3.94 -6.81 -20.99
C ASP A 29 -3.62 -6.78 -19.51
N ALA A 30 -2.89 -7.79 -19.04
CA ALA A 30 -2.59 -7.92 -17.62
C ALA A 30 -1.69 -6.78 -17.09
N ASN A 31 -0.75 -6.26 -17.88
CA ASN A 31 0.11 -5.16 -17.43
C ASN A 31 -0.65 -3.83 -17.38
N GLU A 32 -1.56 -3.59 -18.35
CA GLU A 32 -2.45 -2.43 -18.33
C GLU A 32 -3.36 -2.47 -17.08
N TRP A 33 -3.92 -3.66 -16.78
CA TRP A 33 -4.74 -3.85 -15.59
C TRP A 33 -3.97 -3.61 -14.29
N LEU A 34 -2.75 -4.15 -14.20
CA LEU A 34 -1.87 -3.93 -13.06
C LEU A 34 -1.46 -2.47 -12.92
N ALA A 35 -1.16 -1.79 -14.03
CA ALA A 35 -0.77 -0.38 -14.02
C ALA A 35 -1.91 0.53 -13.54
N ALA A 36 -3.12 0.36 -14.10
CA ALA A 36 -4.29 1.13 -13.71
C ALA A 36 -4.63 0.95 -12.23
N ASN A 37 -4.68 -0.32 -11.76
CA ASN A 37 -4.98 -0.60 -10.36
C ASN A 37 -3.88 -0.13 -9.39
N LEU A 38 -2.60 -0.19 -9.78
CA LEU A 38 -1.53 0.36 -8.96
C LEU A 38 -1.69 1.88 -8.76
N ALA A 39 -2.04 2.62 -9.83
CA ALA A 39 -2.30 4.05 -9.73
C ALA A 39 -3.49 4.34 -8.80
N ASP A 40 -4.56 3.56 -8.88
CA ASP A 40 -5.72 3.71 -7.99
C ASP A 40 -5.36 3.40 -6.53
N PHE A 41 -4.64 2.32 -6.26
CA PHE A 41 -4.21 1.99 -4.90
C PHE A 41 -3.20 3.00 -4.33
N TYR A 42 -2.32 3.54 -5.16
CA TYR A 42 -1.45 4.64 -4.79
C TYR A 42 -2.29 5.86 -4.34
N ASN A 43 -3.27 6.26 -5.14
CA ASN A 43 -4.15 7.39 -4.83
C ASN A 43 -4.94 7.15 -3.53
N HIS A 44 -5.53 5.96 -3.35
CA HIS A 44 -6.26 5.63 -2.13
C HIS A 44 -5.37 5.65 -0.88
N CYS A 45 -4.17 5.07 -0.98
CA CYS A 45 -3.21 5.08 0.13
C CYS A 45 -2.75 6.49 0.48
N ASN A 46 -2.47 7.33 -0.54
CA ASN A 46 -2.08 8.72 -0.37
C ASN A 46 -3.19 9.56 0.29
N LEU A 47 -4.45 9.38 -0.12
CA LEU A 47 -5.59 10.09 0.47
C LEU A 47 -5.79 9.71 1.94
N LEU A 48 -5.75 8.41 2.27
CA LEU A 48 -5.88 7.94 3.65
C LEU A 48 -4.73 8.42 4.54
N TYR A 49 -3.51 8.35 4.04
CA TYR A 49 -2.36 8.87 4.79
C TYR A 49 -2.39 10.40 4.92
N GLY A 50 -2.91 11.09 3.90
CA GLY A 50 -3.07 12.54 3.90
C GLY A 50 -3.88 13.07 5.09
N SER A 51 -4.91 12.36 5.52
CA SER A 51 -5.71 12.71 6.70
C SER A 51 -4.95 12.55 8.02
N LEU A 52 -3.86 11.79 8.01
CA LEU A 52 -3.07 11.44 9.19
C LEU A 52 -1.77 12.27 9.34
N THR A 53 -1.44 13.12 8.40
CA THR A 53 -0.15 13.84 8.38
C THR A 53 0.10 14.72 9.60
N GLN A 54 -0.96 15.26 10.21
CA GLN A 54 -0.86 16.03 11.45
C GLN A 54 -0.57 15.17 12.69
N PHE A 55 -0.81 13.86 12.62
CA PHE A 55 -0.56 12.91 13.70
C PHE A 55 0.74 12.14 13.50
N CYS A 56 1.14 11.92 12.24
CA CYS A 56 2.34 11.20 11.85
C CYS A 56 3.47 12.20 11.57
N THR A 57 4.22 12.53 12.62
CA THR A 57 5.35 13.47 12.56
C THR A 57 6.66 12.74 12.90
N PRO A 58 7.85 13.31 12.61
CA PRO A 58 9.11 12.72 13.05
C PRO A 58 9.22 12.53 14.57
N GLU A 59 8.50 13.33 15.35
CA GLU A 59 8.48 13.24 16.81
C GLU A 59 7.59 12.09 17.30
N THR A 60 6.42 11.89 16.69
CA THR A 60 5.48 10.83 17.05
C THR A 60 5.85 9.48 16.45
N CYS A 61 6.44 9.48 15.25
CA CYS A 61 6.82 8.32 14.47
C CYS A 61 8.28 8.43 13.98
N PRO A 62 9.28 8.40 14.89
CA PRO A 62 10.68 8.61 14.55
C PRO A 62 11.30 7.49 13.70
N THR A 63 10.58 6.40 13.53
CA THR A 63 10.99 5.26 12.71
C THR A 63 9.79 4.75 11.92
N MET A 64 10.01 4.38 10.65
CA MET A 64 8.99 3.66 9.89
C MET A 64 8.83 2.26 10.46
N SER A 65 7.71 1.99 11.14
CA SER A 65 7.44 0.74 11.82
C SER A 65 5.99 0.29 11.65
N ALA A 66 5.73 -0.99 11.88
CA ALA A 66 4.40 -1.56 12.02
C ALA A 66 4.34 -2.39 13.30
N GLY A 67 4.01 -1.70 14.39
CA GLY A 67 4.07 -2.27 15.73
C GLY A 67 5.51 -2.44 16.24
N PRO A 68 5.71 -3.13 17.38
CA PRO A 68 6.99 -3.17 18.09
C PRO A 68 8.04 -4.08 17.43
N HIS A 69 7.64 -4.92 16.48
CA HIS A 69 8.51 -5.97 15.92
C HIS A 69 8.91 -5.77 14.47
N PHE A 70 8.36 -4.76 13.79
CA PHE A 70 8.60 -4.53 12.36
C PHE A 70 9.08 -3.10 12.13
N ASP A 71 10.38 -2.93 11.93
CA ASP A 71 11.01 -1.70 11.47
C ASP A 71 11.37 -1.83 9.99
N TYR A 72 11.13 -0.76 9.22
CA TYR A 72 11.41 -0.73 7.80
C TYR A 72 12.49 0.29 7.47
N LEU A 73 13.54 -0.21 6.81
CA LEU A 73 14.59 0.65 6.28
C LEU A 73 14.25 1.07 4.85
N TRP A 74 14.62 2.28 4.50
CA TRP A 74 14.52 2.78 3.14
C TRP A 74 15.76 2.40 2.33
N THR A 75 15.53 1.92 1.12
CA THR A 75 16.57 1.73 0.11
C THR A 75 16.08 2.33 -1.20
N ASP A 76 16.96 3.05 -1.86
CA ASP A 76 16.77 3.61 -3.17
C ASP A 76 17.99 3.26 -4.03
N SER A 77 17.76 2.80 -5.25
CA SER A 77 18.85 2.41 -6.16
C SER A 77 19.70 3.59 -6.62
N THR A 78 19.16 4.81 -6.52
CA THR A 78 19.80 6.04 -7.02
C THR A 78 20.52 6.82 -5.94
N LEU A 79 19.84 7.12 -4.83
CA LEU A 79 20.35 8.00 -3.78
C LEU A 79 20.92 7.23 -2.59
N PHE A 80 20.31 6.12 -2.20
CA PHE A 80 20.68 5.36 -1.01
C PHE A 80 20.93 3.89 -1.32
N LYS A 81 22.16 3.57 -1.73
CA LYS A 81 22.58 2.19 -2.01
C LYS A 81 22.62 1.30 -0.78
N LYS A 82 22.73 1.89 0.42
CA LYS A 82 22.64 1.17 1.71
C LYS A 82 21.32 1.49 2.39
N PRO A 83 20.72 0.50 3.08
CA PRO A 83 19.50 0.74 3.86
C PRO A 83 19.72 1.84 4.90
N ILE A 84 18.84 2.81 4.95
CA ILE A 84 18.84 3.90 5.93
C ILE A 84 17.56 3.89 6.75
N ARG A 85 17.65 4.35 7.99
CA ARG A 85 16.50 4.56 8.87
C ARG A 85 15.93 5.95 8.61
N LEU A 86 14.64 6.01 8.34
CA LEU A 86 13.88 7.25 8.20
C LEU A 86 12.74 7.26 9.22
N SER A 87 12.28 8.45 9.60
CA SER A 87 10.99 8.60 10.28
C SER A 87 9.87 8.09 9.37
N ALA A 88 8.70 7.76 9.94
CA ALA A 88 7.59 7.27 9.12
C ALA A 88 7.15 8.29 8.07
N PRO A 89 6.96 9.60 8.38
CA PRO A 89 6.59 10.57 7.37
C PRO A 89 7.64 10.70 6.25
N GLU A 90 8.94 10.70 6.57
CA GLU A 90 10.00 10.76 5.56
C GLU A 90 10.01 9.51 4.65
N TYR A 91 9.82 8.32 5.25
CA TYR A 91 9.73 7.07 4.49
C TYR A 91 8.53 7.07 3.54
N ILE A 92 7.36 7.50 4.04
CA ILE A 92 6.12 7.49 3.26
C ILE A 92 6.19 8.53 2.15
N ASP A 93 6.72 9.72 2.43
CA ASP A 93 6.94 10.76 1.41
C ASP A 93 7.90 10.27 0.29
N ALA A 94 9.04 9.70 0.68
CA ALA A 94 9.98 9.11 -0.29
C ALA A 94 9.34 7.99 -1.12
N LEU A 95 8.50 7.14 -0.51
CA LEU A 95 7.79 6.07 -1.20
C LEU A 95 6.77 6.63 -2.20
N LEU A 96 5.90 7.53 -1.75
CA LEU A 96 4.86 8.12 -2.59
C LEU A 96 5.47 8.90 -3.75
N THR A 97 6.53 9.67 -3.50
CA THR A 97 7.30 10.36 -4.53
C THR A 97 7.90 9.38 -5.54
N SER A 98 8.50 8.28 -5.07
CA SER A 98 9.11 7.29 -5.97
C SER A 98 8.08 6.58 -6.86
N ILE A 99 6.88 6.31 -6.33
CA ILE A 99 5.78 5.73 -7.12
C ILE A 99 5.26 6.75 -8.13
N GLN A 100 5.04 8.01 -7.72
CA GLN A 100 4.60 9.07 -8.64
C GLN A 100 5.59 9.26 -9.79
N MET A 101 6.89 9.34 -9.49
CA MET A 101 7.92 9.45 -10.53
C MET A 101 7.89 8.26 -11.50
N ALA A 102 7.64 7.05 -11.01
CA ALA A 102 7.50 5.87 -11.87
C ALA A 102 6.24 5.93 -12.73
N LEU A 103 5.10 6.37 -12.18
CA LEU A 103 3.84 6.55 -12.92
C LEU A 103 3.97 7.61 -14.03
N ASP A 104 4.76 8.65 -13.81
CA ASP A 104 5.01 9.72 -14.77
C ASP A 104 6.06 9.34 -15.85
N ASP A 105 6.79 8.24 -15.63
CA ASP A 105 7.81 7.77 -16.58
C ASP A 105 7.20 6.84 -17.63
N GLU A 106 7.05 7.35 -18.84
CA GLU A 106 6.59 6.61 -20.02
C GLU A 106 7.42 5.35 -20.37
N SER A 107 8.64 5.22 -19.84
CA SER A 107 9.45 4.01 -20.01
C SER A 107 9.07 2.91 -19.02
N VAL A 108 8.38 3.25 -17.94
CA VAL A 108 7.91 2.35 -16.88
C VAL A 108 6.40 2.10 -17.02
N PHE A 109 5.62 3.18 -17.20
CA PHE A 109 4.17 3.16 -17.40
C PHE A 109 3.82 3.78 -18.75
N PRO A 110 3.93 3.01 -19.85
CA PRO A 110 3.65 3.52 -21.18
C PRO A 110 2.16 3.84 -21.35
N THR A 111 1.84 5.04 -21.85
CA THR A 111 0.47 5.46 -22.16
C THR A 111 0.12 5.23 -23.63
N LYS A 112 1.13 4.95 -24.48
CA LYS A 112 0.97 4.73 -25.91
C LYS A 112 0.94 3.24 -26.25
N PRO A 113 -0.05 2.75 -27.01
CA PRO A 113 -0.17 1.32 -27.33
C PRO A 113 1.06 0.69 -28.02
N ALA A 114 1.87 1.52 -28.69
CA ALA A 114 3.08 1.06 -29.39
C ALA A 114 4.29 0.85 -28.47
N ARG A 115 4.22 1.25 -27.21
CA ARG A 115 5.32 1.15 -26.26
C ARG A 115 5.05 0.00 -25.28
N PRO A 116 5.90 -1.03 -25.26
CA PRO A 116 5.68 -2.15 -24.37
C PRO A 116 6.07 -1.79 -22.92
N PHE A 117 5.43 -2.43 -21.96
CA PHE A 117 5.87 -2.41 -20.56
C PHE A 117 7.27 -2.99 -20.38
N PRO A 118 8.02 -2.57 -19.34
CA PRO A 118 9.32 -3.15 -19.02
C PRO A 118 9.24 -4.67 -18.85
N LYS A 119 10.35 -5.35 -19.16
CA LYS A 119 10.45 -6.80 -18.88
C LYS A 119 10.22 -7.06 -17.39
N ASN A 120 9.36 -8.05 -17.09
CA ASN A 120 8.97 -8.42 -15.73
C ASN A 120 8.36 -7.26 -14.92
N PHE A 121 7.57 -6.40 -15.59
CA PHE A 121 6.88 -5.24 -14.98
C PHE A 121 6.15 -5.62 -13.68
N GLN A 122 5.34 -6.69 -13.71
CA GLN A 122 4.65 -7.21 -12.53
C GLN A 122 5.60 -7.53 -11.39
N GLY A 123 6.69 -8.28 -11.65
CA GLY A 123 7.60 -8.80 -10.62
C GLY A 123 8.54 -7.74 -10.03
N THR A 124 8.91 -6.73 -10.81
CA THR A 124 9.87 -5.70 -10.40
C THR A 124 9.22 -4.40 -9.98
N VAL A 125 8.34 -3.84 -10.78
CA VAL A 125 7.72 -2.54 -10.52
C VAL A 125 6.52 -2.69 -9.59
N VAL A 126 5.49 -3.42 -10.06
CA VAL A 126 4.20 -3.52 -9.35
C VAL A 126 4.36 -4.21 -8.00
N LYS A 127 5.04 -5.36 -7.97
CA LYS A 127 5.23 -6.13 -6.72
C LYS A 127 6.00 -5.35 -5.66
N GLN A 128 7.03 -4.59 -6.04
CA GLN A 128 7.78 -3.78 -5.08
C GLN A 128 6.94 -2.61 -4.54
N ALA A 129 6.18 -1.93 -5.40
CA ALA A 129 5.27 -0.87 -4.98
C ALA A 129 4.21 -1.42 -4.01
N PHE A 130 3.57 -2.55 -4.33
CA PHE A 130 2.59 -3.20 -3.45
C PHE A 130 3.16 -3.55 -2.08
N LYS A 131 4.33 -4.19 -2.03
CA LYS A 131 4.97 -4.53 -0.74
C LYS A 131 5.25 -3.31 0.12
N ARG A 132 5.67 -2.20 -0.49
CA ARG A 132 5.96 -0.96 0.23
C ARG A 132 4.68 -0.22 0.63
N LEU A 133 3.66 -0.15 -0.23
CA LEU A 133 2.36 0.42 0.12
C LEU A 133 1.69 -0.36 1.27
N PHE A 134 1.82 -1.69 1.29
CA PHE A 134 1.30 -2.49 2.40
C PHE A 134 1.91 -2.08 3.76
N ARG A 135 3.20 -1.69 3.78
CA ARG A 135 3.84 -1.17 5.01
C ARG A 135 3.19 0.13 5.49
N VAL A 136 2.71 0.97 4.58
CA VAL A 136 1.98 2.20 4.94
C VAL A 136 0.65 1.86 5.59
N TYR A 137 -0.13 0.92 5.02
CA TYR A 137 -1.35 0.41 5.66
C TYR A 137 -1.07 -0.17 7.06
N ALA A 138 -0.02 -0.98 7.17
CA ALA A 138 0.37 -1.56 8.46
C ALA A 138 0.79 -0.48 9.49
N HIS A 139 1.52 0.55 9.05
CA HIS A 139 1.87 1.69 9.90
C HIS A 139 0.63 2.46 10.36
N MET A 140 -0.29 2.81 9.44
CA MET A 140 -1.55 3.48 9.77
C MET A 140 -2.37 2.69 10.79
N TRP A 141 -2.43 1.36 10.61
CA TRP A 141 -3.11 0.47 11.55
C TRP A 141 -2.48 0.49 12.96
N HIS A 142 -1.17 0.32 13.05
CA HIS A 142 -0.49 0.20 14.35
C HIS A 142 -0.34 1.53 15.08
N ALA A 143 -0.02 2.59 14.36
CA ALA A 143 0.32 3.88 14.97
C ALA A 143 -0.85 4.87 15.03
N HIS A 144 -1.79 4.78 14.08
CA HIS A 144 -2.77 5.85 13.87
C HIS A 144 -4.22 5.39 13.79
N TYR A 145 -4.54 4.12 14.13
CA TYR A 145 -5.92 3.63 14.06
C TYR A 145 -6.89 4.46 14.92
N GLY A 146 -6.45 4.90 16.09
CA GLY A 146 -7.25 5.80 16.94
C GLY A 146 -7.56 7.15 16.29
N ALA A 147 -6.63 7.68 15.49
CA ALA A 147 -6.85 8.91 14.72
C ALA A 147 -7.83 8.67 13.56
N LEU A 148 -7.70 7.55 12.83
CA LEU A 148 -8.67 7.15 11.80
C LEU A 148 -10.09 7.04 12.38
N ALA A 149 -10.22 6.43 13.56
CA ALA A 149 -11.50 6.32 14.26
C ALA A 149 -12.06 7.70 14.65
N ALA A 150 -11.24 8.57 15.21
CA ALA A 150 -11.64 9.93 15.58
C ALA A 150 -12.06 10.79 14.39
N LEU A 151 -11.48 10.55 13.21
CA LEU A 151 -11.84 11.21 11.96
C LEU A 151 -13.04 10.57 11.24
N GLY A 152 -13.54 9.40 11.72
CA GLY A 152 -14.62 8.67 11.07
C GLY A 152 -14.19 7.94 9.79
N GLU A 153 -12.88 7.69 9.60
CA GLU A 153 -12.32 7.13 8.38
C GLU A 153 -12.08 5.60 8.44
N GLU A 154 -12.50 4.94 9.51
CA GLU A 154 -12.28 3.51 9.69
C GLU A 154 -12.86 2.68 8.54
N ALA A 155 -14.08 2.98 8.10
CA ALA A 155 -14.74 2.24 7.03
C ALA A 155 -14.02 2.41 5.68
N HIS A 156 -13.46 3.59 5.42
CA HIS A 156 -12.63 3.89 4.25
C HIS A 156 -11.33 3.10 4.31
N PHE A 157 -10.62 3.15 5.44
CA PHE A 157 -9.39 2.39 5.66
C PHE A 157 -9.60 0.88 5.44
N TRP A 158 -10.61 0.28 6.09
CA TRP A 158 -10.88 -1.15 5.98
C TRP A 158 -11.29 -1.57 4.59
N THR A 159 -12.10 -0.76 3.89
CA THR A 159 -12.52 -1.04 2.51
C THR A 159 -11.32 -1.01 1.57
N SER A 160 -10.49 0.04 1.68
CA SER A 160 -9.28 0.20 0.88
C SER A 160 -8.26 -0.91 1.15
N LEU A 161 -7.97 -1.20 2.42
CA LEU A 161 -7.06 -2.28 2.81
C LEU A 161 -7.54 -3.63 2.27
N ARG A 162 -8.83 -3.92 2.40
CA ARG A 162 -9.38 -5.19 1.92
C ARG A 162 -9.28 -5.33 0.41
N HIS A 163 -9.62 -4.29 -0.33
CA HIS A 163 -9.46 -4.26 -1.79
C HIS A 163 -8.00 -4.47 -2.19
N PHE A 164 -7.09 -3.73 -1.57
CA PHE A 164 -5.65 -3.83 -1.78
C PHE A 164 -5.11 -5.24 -1.55
N VAL A 165 -5.50 -5.86 -0.43
CA VAL A 165 -5.06 -7.22 -0.08
C VAL A 165 -5.64 -8.27 -1.04
N LEU A 166 -6.92 -8.16 -1.41
CA LEU A 166 -7.54 -9.06 -2.39
C LEU A 166 -6.83 -8.99 -3.73
N PHE A 167 -6.55 -7.78 -4.23
CA PHE A 167 -5.80 -7.59 -5.47
C PHE A 167 -4.37 -8.13 -5.36
N GLY A 168 -3.69 -7.83 -4.26
CA GLY A 168 -2.33 -8.33 -3.99
C GLY A 168 -2.24 -9.85 -3.94
N LYS A 169 -3.26 -10.54 -3.43
CA LYS A 169 -3.37 -12.01 -3.42
C LYS A 169 -3.68 -12.56 -4.81
N GLU A 170 -4.62 -11.96 -5.54
CA GLU A 170 -5.04 -12.38 -6.89
C GLU A 170 -3.86 -12.42 -7.87
N PHE A 171 -3.03 -11.38 -7.86
CA PHE A 171 -1.88 -11.27 -8.76
C PHE A 171 -0.53 -11.71 -8.16
N GLY A 172 -0.51 -12.31 -6.96
CA GLY A 172 0.72 -12.78 -6.32
C GLY A 172 1.72 -11.67 -5.99
N LEU A 173 1.23 -10.44 -5.75
CA LEU A 173 2.04 -9.27 -5.43
C LEU A 173 2.44 -9.22 -3.95
N LEU A 174 1.63 -9.84 -3.09
CA LEU A 174 1.88 -9.99 -1.66
C LEU A 174 2.03 -11.47 -1.30
N GLU A 175 3.04 -11.80 -0.52
CA GLU A 175 3.36 -13.14 -0.04
C GLU A 175 2.96 -13.29 1.43
N LYS A 176 2.81 -14.52 1.93
CA LYS A 176 2.43 -14.79 3.32
C LYS A 176 3.28 -14.01 4.34
N LYS A 177 4.58 -13.91 4.11
CA LYS A 177 5.50 -13.16 5.00
C LYS A 177 5.23 -11.65 5.03
N ASP A 178 4.66 -11.09 3.96
CA ASP A 178 4.37 -9.64 3.90
C ASP A 178 3.21 -9.28 4.84
N PHE A 179 2.33 -10.24 5.18
CA PHE A 179 1.20 -10.05 6.10
C PHE A 179 1.58 -10.15 7.59
N ALA A 180 2.80 -10.58 7.93
CA ALA A 180 3.21 -10.76 9.31
C ALA A 180 2.97 -9.52 10.23
N PRO A 181 3.15 -8.25 9.77
CA PRO A 181 2.83 -7.09 10.59
C PRO A 181 1.34 -6.93 10.93
N MET A 182 0.46 -7.57 10.16
CA MET A 182 -1.00 -7.53 10.31
C MET A 182 -1.59 -8.94 10.41
N GLU A 183 -0.85 -9.86 11.04
CA GLU A 183 -1.31 -11.24 11.29
C GLU A 183 -2.62 -11.23 12.07
N GLY A 184 -3.58 -12.08 11.67
CA GLY A 184 -4.94 -12.09 12.22
C GLY A 184 -5.85 -10.98 11.69
N VAL A 185 -5.30 -9.93 11.09
CA VAL A 185 -6.07 -8.79 10.56
C VAL A 185 -6.42 -8.98 9.09
N CYS A 186 -5.54 -9.61 8.31
CA CYS A 186 -5.69 -9.82 6.86
C CYS A 186 -6.06 -11.27 6.48
N GLU A 187 -6.63 -12.04 7.39
CA GLU A 187 -6.97 -13.47 7.21
C GLU A 187 -8.38 -13.71 6.63
N TRP A 188 -8.85 -12.87 5.76
CA TRP A 188 -10.17 -13.03 5.13
C TRP A 188 -10.10 -13.41 3.63
#